data_743e4e57bd0be2b2df7150b37d541e6d
#
_entry.id   743e4e57bd0be2b2df7150b37d541e6d
#
_cell.length_a   1.000
_cell.length_b   1.000
_cell.length_c   1.000
_cell.angle_alpha   90.00
_cell.angle_beta   90.00
_cell.angle_gamma   90.00
#
_symmetry.space_group_name_H-M   'P 1'
#
loop_
_entity.id
_entity.type
_entity.pdbx_description
1 polymer ?
#
loop_
_entity_poly.entity_id
_entity_poly.type
_entity_poly.pdbx_seq_one_letter_code
_entity_poly.pdbx_strand_id
1 'polypeptide(L)'
;MAGDGGPWAKVAIDGASAAGTGELAEALAEALRARGRSAFVVGTQGFLRPASLRFEYGKQDPDSYFDGWFDTAALWREVFGPLEAGGSGRVLPDLWDPARDRATRSPYQELPENTVVLVHGPLLFGHWFPFDLGVHLRLSPGALQRRTAEDEQWTLPAFRRYEEETDPAGTADVVVRMDHPEHLAWNG
;
A
#
# COMPACT_ATOMS: atom_id res chain seq x y z
N MET A 1 14.90 9.28 17.81
CA MET A 1 13.80 9.78 18.66
C MET A 1 12.65 8.82 18.45
N ALA A 2 12.23 8.06 19.47
CA ALA A 2 11.01 7.27 19.40
C ALA A 2 9.85 8.24 19.18
N GLY A 3 9.19 8.13 18.05
CA GLY A 3 8.02 8.93 17.74
C GLY A 3 6.93 8.66 18.77
N ASP A 4 6.15 9.68 19.04
CA ASP A 4 4.92 9.64 19.86
C ASP A 4 3.84 8.83 19.12
N GLY A 5 4.25 7.65 18.61
CA GLY A 5 3.41 6.72 17.87
C GLY A 5 2.35 6.16 18.82
N GLY A 6 1.09 6.24 18.39
CA GLY A 6 -0.01 5.59 19.09
C GLY A 6 0.25 4.11 19.35
N PRO A 7 -0.65 3.39 19.99
CA PRO A 7 -0.45 1.98 20.37
C PRO A 7 -0.33 1.01 19.18
N TRP A 8 -0.47 1.48 17.96
CA TRP A 8 -0.38 0.68 16.73
C TRP A 8 0.75 1.16 15.83
N ALA A 9 1.66 0.28 15.44
CA ALA A 9 2.69 0.59 14.46
C ALA A 9 2.13 0.45 13.03
N LYS A 10 2.34 1.46 12.19
CA LYS A 10 1.87 1.53 10.81
C LYS A 10 3.05 1.41 9.85
N VAL A 11 3.08 0.35 9.06
CA VAL A 11 4.17 0.06 8.12
C VAL A 11 3.65 0.13 6.69
N ALA A 12 4.29 0.95 5.86
CA ALA A 12 4.06 0.94 4.42
C ALA A 12 4.91 -0.14 3.74
N ILE A 13 4.31 -0.88 2.84
CA ILE A 13 4.99 -1.75 1.87
C ILE A 13 4.60 -1.26 0.48
N ASP A 14 5.33 -0.26 0.02
CA ASP A 14 5.07 0.43 -1.24
C ASP A 14 5.77 -0.26 -2.41
N GLY A 15 5.16 -0.19 -3.58
CA GLY A 15 5.69 -0.68 -4.83
C GLY A 15 4.61 -1.11 -5.81
N ALA A 16 4.98 -1.24 -7.08
CA ALA A 16 4.07 -1.78 -8.08
C ALA A 16 3.60 -3.19 -7.69
N SER A 17 2.38 -3.58 -8.08
CA SER A 17 1.84 -4.93 -7.83
C SER A 17 2.80 -6.03 -8.31
N ALA A 18 3.48 -5.80 -9.42
CA ALA A 18 4.51 -6.69 -9.98
C ALA A 18 5.75 -6.88 -9.08
N ALA A 19 5.93 -6.06 -8.04
CA ALA A 19 7.01 -6.19 -7.07
C ALA A 19 6.69 -7.15 -5.91
N GLY A 20 5.43 -7.58 -5.75
CA GLY A 20 5.05 -8.55 -4.73
C GLY A 20 4.81 -7.93 -3.35
N THR A 21 4.21 -6.75 -3.30
CA THR A 21 3.94 -6.04 -2.03
C THR A 21 3.03 -6.83 -1.10
N GLY A 22 2.00 -7.50 -1.65
CA GLY A 22 1.07 -8.32 -0.88
C GLY A 22 1.73 -9.56 -0.30
N GLU A 23 2.54 -10.27 -1.10
CA GLU A 23 3.28 -11.45 -0.66
C GLU A 23 4.22 -11.13 0.49
N LEU A 24 4.92 -10.00 0.40
CA LEU A 24 5.79 -9.54 1.49
C LEU A 24 4.98 -9.17 2.73
N ALA A 25 3.85 -8.47 2.56
CA ALA A 25 2.98 -8.09 3.68
C ALA A 25 2.49 -9.31 4.46
N GLU A 26 2.00 -10.34 3.76
CA GLU A 26 1.53 -11.58 4.39
C GLU A 26 2.68 -12.34 5.07
N ALA A 27 3.84 -12.48 4.41
CA ALA A 27 5.01 -13.13 5.01
C ALA A 27 5.49 -12.42 6.28
N LEU A 28 5.49 -11.08 6.30
CA LEU A 28 5.82 -10.30 7.49
C LEU A 28 4.76 -10.47 8.58
N ALA A 29 3.47 -10.49 8.23
CA ALA A 29 2.40 -10.74 9.18
C ALA A 29 2.53 -12.11 9.85
N GLU A 30 2.84 -13.16 9.08
CA GLU A 30 3.10 -14.49 9.61
C GLU A 30 4.31 -14.50 10.55
N ALA A 31 5.40 -13.86 10.13
CA ALA A 31 6.63 -13.78 10.94
C ALA A 31 6.41 -13.02 12.26
N LEU A 32 5.58 -11.97 12.26
CA LEU A 32 5.20 -11.23 13.46
C LEU A 32 4.34 -12.09 14.40
N ARG A 33 3.32 -12.76 13.84
CA ARG A 33 2.44 -13.67 14.61
C ARG A 33 3.23 -14.82 15.23
N ALA A 34 4.19 -15.41 14.50
CA ALA A 34 5.07 -16.45 15.03
C ALA A 34 5.94 -15.97 16.19
N ARG A 35 6.17 -14.66 16.31
CA ARG A 35 6.86 -14.02 17.44
C ARG A 35 5.93 -13.50 18.52
N GLY A 36 4.65 -13.91 18.49
CA GLY A 36 3.63 -13.51 19.47
C GLY A 36 3.14 -12.05 19.30
N ARG A 37 3.38 -11.43 18.14
CA ARG A 37 2.95 -10.08 17.87
C ARG A 37 1.73 -10.06 16.94
N SER A 38 0.70 -9.30 17.31
CA SER A 38 -0.46 -9.13 16.43
C SER A 38 -0.07 -8.37 15.15
N ALA A 39 -0.59 -8.82 14.00
CA ALA A 39 -0.36 -8.19 12.72
C ALA A 39 -1.65 -8.17 11.89
N PHE A 40 -1.90 -7.04 11.24
CA PHE A 40 -3.07 -6.81 10.39
C PHE A 40 -2.63 -6.27 9.03
N VAL A 41 -3.12 -6.87 7.94
CA VAL A 41 -2.74 -6.52 6.57
C VAL A 41 -3.88 -5.76 5.90
N VAL A 42 -3.56 -4.65 5.23
CA VAL A 42 -4.49 -3.81 4.47
C VAL A 42 -3.91 -3.57 3.08
N GLY A 43 -4.62 -4.05 2.06
CA GLY A 43 -4.26 -3.80 0.66
C GLY A 43 -4.99 -2.58 0.09
N THR A 44 -4.27 -1.69 -0.59
CA THR A 44 -4.86 -0.52 -1.26
C THR A 44 -5.91 -0.89 -2.30
N GLN A 45 -5.85 -2.11 -2.85
CA GLN A 45 -6.84 -2.64 -3.79
C GLN A 45 -8.25 -2.73 -3.18
N GLY A 46 -8.35 -2.89 -1.87
CA GLY A 46 -9.61 -2.81 -1.12
C GLY A 46 -10.16 -1.39 -0.97
N PHE A 47 -9.42 -0.36 -1.39
CA PHE A 47 -9.78 1.05 -1.29
C PHE A 47 -9.77 1.74 -2.66
N LEU A 48 -10.10 1.02 -3.72
CA LEU A 48 -10.29 1.63 -5.03
C LEU A 48 -11.57 2.45 -5.07
N ARG A 49 -11.56 3.54 -5.82
CA ARG A 49 -12.77 4.30 -6.14
C ARG A 49 -13.70 3.49 -7.04
N PRO A 50 -15.02 3.77 -7.07
CA PRO A 50 -15.94 3.18 -8.04
C PRO A 50 -15.46 3.34 -9.48
N ALA A 51 -15.78 2.38 -10.35
CA ALA A 51 -15.38 2.38 -11.77
C ALA A 51 -15.82 3.65 -12.50
N SER A 52 -16.99 4.21 -12.13
CA SER A 52 -17.49 5.47 -12.68
C SER A 52 -16.54 6.66 -12.48
N LEU A 53 -15.76 6.67 -11.39
CA LEU A 53 -14.77 7.69 -11.10
C LEU A 53 -13.40 7.33 -11.69
N ARG A 54 -12.99 6.05 -11.56
CA ARG A 54 -11.71 5.58 -12.09
C ARG A 54 -11.60 5.70 -13.61
N PHE A 55 -12.72 5.56 -14.32
CA PHE A 55 -12.79 5.54 -15.78
C PHE A 55 -13.35 6.83 -16.39
N GLU A 56 -13.43 7.91 -15.61
CA GLU A 56 -13.97 9.20 -16.09
C GLU A 56 -13.23 9.71 -17.33
N TYR A 57 -11.91 9.52 -17.38
CA TYR A 57 -11.05 9.92 -18.51
C TYR A 57 -10.63 8.73 -19.39
N GLY A 58 -11.23 7.57 -19.18
CA GLY A 58 -10.93 6.33 -19.91
C GLY A 58 -10.48 5.20 -19.00
N LYS A 59 -10.57 3.97 -19.50
CA LYS A 59 -10.24 2.77 -18.71
C LYS A 59 -8.74 2.56 -18.50
N GLN A 60 -7.90 3.21 -19.30
CA GLN A 60 -6.46 3.03 -19.33
C GLN A 60 -5.76 4.38 -19.35
N ASP A 61 -6.18 5.27 -18.44
CA ASP A 61 -5.61 6.60 -18.28
C ASP A 61 -4.59 6.61 -17.11
N PRO A 62 -3.29 6.82 -17.41
CA PRO A 62 -2.24 6.77 -16.38
C PRO A 62 -2.34 7.90 -15.35
N ASP A 63 -2.83 9.08 -15.74
CA ASP A 63 -2.97 10.19 -14.82
C ASP A 63 -4.11 9.93 -13.84
N SER A 64 -5.24 9.38 -14.31
CA SER A 64 -6.31 8.92 -13.43
C SER A 64 -5.83 7.82 -12.47
N TYR A 65 -4.93 6.93 -12.92
CA TYR A 65 -4.35 5.91 -12.06
C TYR A 65 -3.49 6.54 -10.96
N PHE A 66 -2.69 7.53 -11.30
CA PHE A 66 -1.81 8.22 -10.37
C PHE A 66 -2.59 9.08 -9.37
N ASP A 67 -3.51 9.92 -9.85
CA ASP A 67 -4.15 10.96 -9.03
C ASP A 67 -5.50 10.51 -8.41
N GLY A 68 -6.19 9.55 -9.02
CA GLY A 68 -7.60 9.32 -8.71
C GLY A 68 -8.07 7.87 -8.60
N TRP A 69 -7.19 6.88 -8.67
CA TRP A 69 -7.59 5.47 -8.65
C TRP A 69 -7.95 4.98 -7.26
N PHE A 70 -7.18 5.41 -6.27
CA PHE A 70 -7.33 5.01 -4.87
C PHE A 70 -8.13 6.05 -4.09
N ASP A 71 -9.01 5.59 -3.21
CA ASP A 71 -9.73 6.44 -2.25
C ASP A 71 -8.86 6.66 -1.00
N THR A 72 -7.89 7.58 -1.14
CA THR A 72 -6.97 7.93 -0.06
C THR A 72 -7.68 8.54 1.14
N ALA A 73 -8.80 9.24 0.91
CA ALA A 73 -9.61 9.80 1.99
C ALA A 73 -10.34 8.71 2.78
N ALA A 74 -10.84 7.68 2.09
CA ALA A 74 -11.41 6.51 2.75
C ALA A 74 -10.34 5.72 3.51
N LEU A 75 -9.18 5.51 2.91
CA LEU A 75 -8.06 4.83 3.58
C LEU A 75 -7.65 5.57 4.85
N TRP A 76 -7.59 6.91 4.80
CA TRP A 76 -7.35 7.72 5.98
C TRP A 76 -8.43 7.52 7.05
N ARG A 77 -9.69 7.68 6.69
CA ARG A 77 -10.83 7.63 7.60
C ARG A 77 -11.03 6.25 8.24
N GLU A 78 -10.81 5.18 7.47
CA GLU A 78 -11.15 3.81 7.88
C GLU A 78 -9.97 3.03 8.45
N VAL A 79 -8.74 3.46 8.19
CA VAL A 79 -7.53 2.79 8.66
C VAL A 79 -6.69 3.70 9.54
N PHE A 80 -6.18 4.81 9.01
CA PHE A 80 -5.22 5.63 9.75
C PHE A 80 -5.84 6.42 10.89
N GLY A 81 -6.96 7.09 10.66
CA GLY A 81 -7.64 7.89 11.71
C GLY A 81 -7.97 7.09 12.97
N PRO A 82 -8.54 5.87 12.86
CA PRO A 82 -8.77 5.00 14.01
C PRO A 82 -7.50 4.57 14.76
N LEU A 83 -6.34 4.65 14.12
CA LEU A 83 -5.04 4.23 14.68
C LEU A 83 -4.21 5.40 15.23
N GLU A 84 -4.72 6.62 15.15
CA GLU A 84 -4.08 7.78 15.78
C GLU A 84 -4.16 7.71 17.32
N ALA A 85 -3.35 8.52 17.98
CA ALA A 85 -3.36 8.62 19.45
C ALA A 85 -4.78 8.92 19.96
N GLY A 86 -5.32 8.07 20.82
CA GLY A 86 -6.70 8.16 21.31
C GLY A 86 -7.77 7.67 20.33
N GLY A 87 -7.38 7.11 19.18
CA GLY A 87 -8.29 6.51 18.22
C GLY A 87 -8.94 5.21 18.75
N SER A 88 -9.93 4.73 18.03
CA SER A 88 -10.74 3.59 18.44
C SER A 88 -10.09 2.22 18.28
N GLY A 89 -9.03 2.11 17.49
CA GLY A 89 -8.45 0.83 17.08
C GLY A 89 -9.36 -0.02 16.19
N ARG A 90 -10.50 0.52 15.73
CA ARG A 90 -11.45 -0.20 14.86
C ARG A 90 -11.23 0.20 13.42
N VAL A 91 -10.68 -0.69 12.63
CA VAL A 91 -10.33 -0.46 11.22
C VAL A 91 -11.20 -1.28 10.28
N LEU A 92 -11.35 -0.79 9.06
CA LEU A 92 -12.01 -1.51 7.98
C LEU A 92 -10.93 -2.18 7.11
N PRO A 93 -11.00 -3.51 6.85
CA PRO A 93 -9.99 -4.19 6.05
C PRO A 93 -10.02 -3.80 4.57
N ASP A 94 -11.21 -3.51 4.06
CA ASP A 94 -11.49 -3.13 2.69
C ASP A 94 -12.85 -2.43 2.60
N LEU A 95 -13.05 -1.63 1.58
CA LEU A 95 -14.27 -0.86 1.33
C LEU A 95 -14.93 -1.23 0.00
N TRP A 96 -14.13 -1.62 -1.00
CA TRP A 96 -14.56 -1.79 -2.37
C TRP A 96 -14.04 -3.07 -3.01
N ASP A 97 -14.96 -3.84 -3.64
CA ASP A 97 -14.65 -4.98 -4.49
C ASP A 97 -14.53 -4.50 -5.95
N PRO A 98 -13.30 -4.36 -6.48
CA PRO A 98 -13.11 -3.83 -7.83
C PRO A 98 -13.60 -4.77 -8.93
N ALA A 99 -13.67 -6.07 -8.67
CA ALA A 99 -14.11 -7.06 -9.65
C ALA A 99 -15.63 -6.99 -9.87
N ARG A 100 -16.38 -6.68 -8.80
CA ARG A 100 -17.83 -6.54 -8.83
C ARG A 100 -18.30 -5.09 -8.89
N ASP A 101 -17.37 -4.16 -8.80
CA ASP A 101 -17.60 -2.71 -8.71
C ASP A 101 -18.67 -2.32 -7.68
N ARG A 102 -18.50 -2.81 -6.45
CA ARG A 102 -19.43 -2.55 -5.34
C ARG A 102 -18.75 -2.55 -3.99
N ALA A 103 -19.42 -1.93 -3.00
CA ALA A 103 -18.95 -1.97 -1.62
C ALA A 103 -18.90 -3.40 -1.09
N THR A 104 -17.82 -3.75 -0.40
CA THR A 104 -17.60 -5.08 0.23
C THR A 104 -18.52 -5.31 1.41
N ARG A 105 -18.85 -4.23 2.16
CA ARG A 105 -19.59 -4.29 3.43
C ARG A 105 -18.88 -5.17 4.48
N SER A 106 -17.55 -5.18 4.44
CA SER A 106 -16.74 -5.89 5.42
C SER A 106 -16.99 -5.36 6.84
N PRO A 107 -16.98 -6.21 7.87
CA PRO A 107 -17.12 -5.75 9.24
C PRO A 107 -15.85 -5.04 9.71
N TYR A 108 -16.00 -4.05 10.57
CA TYR A 108 -14.86 -3.46 11.28
C TYR A 108 -14.14 -4.49 12.13
N GLN A 109 -12.83 -4.39 12.16
CA GLN A 109 -11.95 -5.22 12.99
C GLN A 109 -11.42 -4.38 14.16
N GLU A 110 -11.55 -4.91 15.38
CA GLU A 110 -10.94 -4.31 16.58
C GLU A 110 -9.51 -4.84 16.70
N LEU A 111 -8.55 -3.94 16.60
CA LEU A 111 -7.14 -4.32 16.69
C LEU A 111 -6.66 -4.20 18.13
N PRO A 112 -6.09 -5.27 18.72
CA PRO A 112 -5.39 -5.19 19.99
C PRO A 112 -4.31 -4.10 19.95
N GLU A 113 -4.05 -3.47 21.07
CA GLU A 113 -2.87 -2.60 21.21
C GLU A 113 -1.59 -3.38 20.84
N ASN A 114 -0.58 -2.68 20.34
CA ASN A 114 0.67 -3.25 19.81
C ASN A 114 0.52 -4.10 18.53
N THR A 115 -0.63 -4.07 17.86
CA THR A 115 -0.75 -4.64 16.52
C THR A 115 0.11 -3.84 15.53
N VAL A 116 0.83 -4.56 14.67
CA VAL A 116 1.50 -3.96 13.50
C VAL A 116 0.54 -3.99 12.33
N VAL A 117 0.21 -2.81 11.79
CA VAL A 117 -0.64 -2.66 10.61
C VAL A 117 0.25 -2.51 9.39
N LEU A 118 0.18 -3.47 8.47
CA LEU A 118 0.94 -3.53 7.23
C LEU A 118 0.04 -3.05 6.10
N VAL A 119 0.26 -1.84 5.61
CA VAL A 119 -0.47 -1.30 4.46
C VAL A 119 0.36 -1.50 3.21
N HIS A 120 -0.16 -2.24 2.24
CA HIS A 120 0.59 -2.56 1.03
C HIS A 120 -0.13 -2.14 -0.25
N GLY A 121 0.65 -1.81 -1.26
CA GLY A 121 0.17 -1.49 -2.60
C GLY A 121 1.00 -0.41 -3.30
N PRO A 122 0.59 0.00 -4.50
CA PRO A 122 1.28 1.02 -5.25
C PRO A 122 0.95 2.45 -4.76
N LEU A 123 1.87 3.38 -5.01
CA LEU A 123 1.66 4.82 -4.86
C LEU A 123 1.31 5.25 -3.42
N LEU A 124 1.87 4.58 -2.40
CA LEU A 124 1.56 4.87 -1.00
C LEU A 124 2.21 6.15 -0.48
N PHE A 125 3.40 6.48 -0.97
CA PHE A 125 4.09 7.69 -0.55
C PHE A 125 3.53 8.94 -1.28
N GLY A 126 3.74 10.11 -0.69
CA GLY A 126 3.20 11.37 -1.23
C GLY A 126 1.79 11.75 -0.74
N HIS A 127 1.10 10.86 -0.03
CA HIS A 127 -0.25 11.10 0.52
C HIS A 127 -0.27 11.53 1.99
N TRP A 128 0.90 11.77 2.59
CA TRP A 128 1.05 12.20 3.99
C TRP A 128 0.42 11.22 5.01
N PHE A 129 0.35 9.94 4.68
CA PHE A 129 -0.06 8.92 5.64
C PHE A 129 0.98 8.80 6.76
N PRO A 130 0.54 8.64 8.02
CA PRO A 130 1.42 8.64 9.18
C PRO A 130 2.07 7.26 9.39
N PHE A 131 2.92 6.85 8.46
CA PHE A 131 3.69 5.61 8.60
C PHE A 131 4.83 5.79 9.61
N ASP A 132 5.03 4.76 10.43
CA ASP A 132 6.16 4.67 11.37
C ASP A 132 7.40 4.05 10.69
N LEU A 133 7.18 3.28 9.61
CA LEU A 133 8.22 2.68 8.78
C LEU A 133 7.73 2.57 7.34
N GLY A 134 8.56 3.01 6.40
CA GLY A 134 8.33 2.88 4.97
C GLY A 134 9.29 1.89 4.32
N VAL A 135 8.75 0.88 3.66
CA VAL A 135 9.49 -0.08 2.84
C VAL A 135 9.08 0.10 1.38
N HIS A 136 10.05 0.34 0.50
CA HIS A 136 9.81 0.43 -0.94
C HIS A 136 10.38 -0.77 -1.69
N LEU A 137 9.53 -1.50 -2.39
CA LEU A 137 9.93 -2.61 -3.27
C LEU A 137 10.22 -2.07 -4.66
N ARG A 138 11.48 -1.78 -4.92
CA ARG A 138 11.94 -1.17 -6.16
C ARG A 138 12.16 -2.18 -7.27
N LEU A 139 11.57 -1.94 -8.42
CA LEU A 139 11.90 -2.58 -9.69
C LEU A 139 12.57 -1.56 -10.60
N SER A 140 13.63 -1.97 -11.32
CA SER A 140 14.13 -1.13 -12.41
C SER A 140 13.05 -0.99 -13.49
N PRO A 141 13.05 0.09 -14.29
CA PRO A 141 12.04 0.30 -15.34
C PRO A 141 11.90 -0.90 -16.29
N GLY A 142 13.02 -1.55 -16.65
CA GLY A 142 13.00 -2.73 -17.50
C GLY A 142 12.41 -3.97 -16.81
N ALA A 143 12.65 -4.16 -15.50
CA ALA A 143 12.06 -5.26 -14.73
C ALA A 143 10.56 -5.01 -14.51
N LEU A 144 10.18 -3.78 -14.21
CA LEU A 144 8.78 -3.39 -14.06
C LEU A 144 8.00 -3.66 -15.36
N GLN A 145 8.50 -3.21 -16.49
CA GLN A 145 7.86 -3.45 -17.80
C GLN A 145 7.68 -4.94 -18.10
N ARG A 146 8.71 -5.76 -17.86
CA ARG A 146 8.64 -7.22 -18.12
C ARG A 146 7.67 -7.97 -17.21
N ARG A 147 7.50 -7.50 -15.96
CA ARG A 147 6.67 -8.18 -14.96
C ARG A 147 5.24 -7.68 -14.90
N THR A 148 5.00 -6.47 -15.41
CA THR A 148 3.63 -5.93 -15.50
C THR A 148 2.87 -6.68 -16.60
N ALA A 149 1.70 -7.19 -16.26
CA ALA A 149 0.83 -7.89 -17.22
C ALA A 149 0.49 -6.99 -18.41
N GLU A 150 0.26 -7.57 -19.58
CA GLU A 150 0.06 -6.83 -20.84
C GLU A 150 -1.11 -5.85 -20.73
N ASP A 151 -2.19 -6.26 -20.12
CA ASP A 151 -3.40 -5.46 -19.89
C ASP A 151 -3.24 -4.35 -18.82
N GLU A 152 -2.14 -4.38 -18.04
CA GLU A 152 -1.81 -3.38 -17.03
C GLU A 152 -0.64 -2.45 -17.46
N GLN A 153 0.01 -2.68 -18.60
CA GLN A 153 1.15 -1.88 -19.05
C GLN A 153 0.83 -0.39 -19.26
N TRP A 154 -0.42 -0.05 -19.43
CA TRP A 154 -0.87 1.33 -19.48
C TRP A 154 -0.62 2.10 -18.15
N THR A 155 -0.38 1.41 -17.03
CA THR A 155 -0.04 2.03 -15.74
C THR A 155 1.42 2.46 -15.64
N LEU A 156 2.31 1.98 -16.51
CA LEU A 156 3.75 2.25 -16.45
C LEU A 156 4.11 3.76 -16.46
N PRO A 157 3.42 4.63 -17.21
CA PRO A 157 3.67 6.07 -17.14
C PRO A 157 3.38 6.67 -15.76
N ALA A 158 2.37 6.15 -15.02
CA ALA A 158 2.07 6.59 -13.66
C ALA A 158 3.20 6.24 -12.68
N PHE A 159 3.81 5.05 -12.82
CA PHE A 159 4.98 4.69 -12.00
C PHE A 159 6.22 5.54 -12.32
N ARG A 160 6.43 5.93 -13.59
CA ARG A 160 7.49 6.86 -13.94
C ARG A 160 7.27 8.23 -13.29
N ARG A 161 6.04 8.73 -13.38
CA ARG A 161 5.64 9.98 -12.72
C ARG A 161 5.84 9.90 -11.20
N TYR A 162 5.53 8.76 -10.59
CA TYR A 162 5.73 8.51 -9.16
C TYR A 162 7.20 8.58 -8.75
N GLU A 163 8.10 7.96 -9.54
CA GLU A 163 9.56 8.06 -9.31
C GLU A 163 10.04 9.52 -9.42
N GLU A 164 9.52 10.28 -10.39
CA GLU A 164 9.93 11.66 -10.64
C GLU A 164 9.39 12.67 -9.61
N GLU A 165 8.13 12.53 -9.19
CA GLU A 165 7.45 13.52 -8.33
C GLU A 165 7.54 13.17 -6.84
N THR A 166 7.58 11.90 -6.47
CA THR A 166 7.53 11.44 -5.08
C THR A 166 8.87 10.94 -4.58
N ASP A 167 9.74 10.47 -5.48
CA ASP A 167 11.00 9.79 -5.12
C ASP A 167 10.80 8.72 -4.02
N PRO A 168 10.04 7.66 -4.30
CA PRO A 168 9.69 6.66 -3.29
C PRO A 168 10.93 6.00 -2.67
N ALA A 169 12.02 5.86 -3.44
CA ALA A 169 13.26 5.31 -2.93
C ALA A 169 13.99 6.25 -1.97
N GLY A 170 13.88 7.57 -2.18
CA GLY A 170 14.42 8.56 -1.24
C GLY A 170 13.50 8.82 -0.04
N THR A 171 12.22 8.49 -0.15
CA THR A 171 11.22 8.65 0.91
C THR A 171 11.19 7.48 1.88
N ALA A 172 11.44 6.25 1.41
CA ALA A 172 11.37 5.03 2.21
C ALA A 172 12.56 4.92 3.19
N ASP A 173 12.29 4.35 4.37
CA ASP A 173 13.33 3.98 5.34
C ASP A 173 14.15 2.77 4.86
N VAL A 174 13.50 1.86 4.12
CA VAL A 174 14.11 0.64 3.59
C VAL A 174 13.75 0.49 2.11
N VAL A 175 14.76 0.31 1.26
CA VAL A 175 14.57 0.02 -0.16
C VAL A 175 15.02 -1.40 -0.45
N VAL A 176 14.12 -2.23 -0.96
CA VAL A 176 14.40 -3.61 -1.38
C VAL A 176 14.39 -3.67 -2.91
N ARG A 177 15.51 -4.06 -3.49
CA ARG A 177 15.63 -4.26 -4.95
C ARG A 177 15.07 -5.61 -5.35
N MET A 178 14.02 -5.60 -6.16
CA MET A 178 13.25 -6.77 -6.54
C MET A 178 13.57 -7.28 -7.96
N ASP A 179 14.59 -6.75 -8.63
CA ASP A 179 14.94 -7.13 -10.02
C ASP A 179 15.25 -8.62 -10.18
N HIS A 180 15.84 -9.23 -9.16
CA HIS A 180 16.20 -10.64 -9.13
C HIS A 180 15.57 -11.31 -7.90
N PRO A 181 14.50 -12.12 -8.07
CA PRO A 181 13.80 -12.75 -6.93
C PRO A 181 14.69 -13.62 -6.04
N GLU A 182 15.75 -14.22 -6.62
CA GLU A 182 16.69 -15.09 -5.90
C GLU A 182 17.83 -14.32 -5.20
N HIS A 183 17.99 -13.02 -5.49
CA HIS A 183 19.06 -12.18 -4.97
C HIS A 183 18.50 -10.82 -4.54
N LEU A 184 17.79 -10.83 -3.41
CA LEU A 184 17.27 -9.59 -2.83
C LEU A 184 18.42 -8.78 -2.26
N ALA A 185 18.57 -7.53 -2.71
CA ALA A 185 19.48 -6.56 -2.13
C ALA A 185 18.67 -5.46 -1.45
N TRP A 186 19.02 -5.12 -0.22
CA TRP A 186 18.35 -4.06 0.51
C TRP A 186 19.38 -3.03 1.02
N ASN A 187 18.94 -1.80 1.12
CA ASN A 187 19.64 -0.69 1.76
C ASN A 187 18.67 -0.07 2.78
N GLY A 188 19.13 0.15 3.98
CA GLY A 188 18.42 0.86 5.05
C GLY A 188 19.41 1.75 5.78
#